data_0cdbe6b5dbcd569c0e7ab5c6973774db
#
_entry.id   0cdbe6b5dbcd569c0e7ab5c6973774db
#
_cell.length_a   1.000
_cell.length_b   1.000
_cell.length_c   1.000
_cell.angle_alpha   90.00
_cell.angle_beta   90.00
_cell.angle_gamma   90.00
#
_symmetry.space_group_name_H-M   'P 1'
#
loop_
_entity.id
_entity.type
_entity.pdbx_description
1 polymer ?
#
loop_
_entity_poly.entity_id
_entity_poly.type
_entity_poly.pdbx_seq_one_letter_code
_entity_poly.pdbx_strand_id
1 'polypeptide(L)'
;MTDHADPLAPRLLTCDVLFTGMGGAQSPGGVVVVGGTVAATGDPAALRASYPHAREEAVGGVIAPPPVNAHTHLDMSRYEFTALPYFRWIPEVVVPQREKRSVEAALHGADTLRDLGSGGVGDIVYMHAPEVMDALLAREDLSGVLYYEALGTFPDRADDSFRTIRERLERWRRLERPGGPRVGLSPHTPHTVSHRLMRLLCDYAAGEGLPLQIHVAEHPAEQELYTRGGGPIWDNRLAPFYPETFAEVIGRAPEPGLTPVRYLDELGVLNARPTLIHMVNVTPDDIVRVARAGSAVVTCPRSNHHLECGVFPWAAFAAAGIEVALGTDSVASGGSLDVREDVAFARTLHPTLDPRVIVRAAVKGGHRVLGSRAPFIRRGEAWNEAYLWR
;
A
#
# COMPACT_ATOMS: atom_id res chain seq x y z
N MET A 1 -19.51 2.09 -45.24
CA MET A 1 -20.15 0.94 -44.65
C MET A 1 -19.52 0.76 -43.27
N THR A 2 -20.18 1.26 -42.23
CA THR A 2 -19.72 1.04 -40.83
C THR A 2 -20.02 -0.42 -40.50
N ASP A 3 -18.96 -1.18 -40.29
CA ASP A 3 -19.00 -2.59 -39.85
C ASP A 3 -19.63 -2.61 -38.45
N HIS A 4 -20.94 -2.80 -38.37
CA HIS A 4 -21.62 -3.02 -37.10
C HIS A 4 -21.28 -4.47 -36.66
N ALA A 5 -20.17 -4.60 -35.90
CA ALA A 5 -19.84 -5.86 -35.27
C ALA A 5 -21.05 -6.34 -34.46
N ASP A 6 -21.47 -7.57 -34.71
CA ASP A 6 -22.54 -8.20 -33.93
C ASP A 6 -22.18 -8.19 -32.45
N PRO A 7 -22.93 -7.50 -31.59
CA PRO A 7 -22.63 -7.36 -30.16
C PRO A 7 -22.68 -8.70 -29.42
N LEU A 8 -23.23 -9.74 -30.05
CA LEU A 8 -23.29 -11.12 -29.52
C LEU A 8 -22.13 -12.00 -30.03
N ALA A 9 -21.33 -11.52 -31.01
CA ALA A 9 -20.19 -12.28 -31.49
C ALA A 9 -19.15 -12.50 -30.40
N PRO A 10 -18.62 -13.74 -30.24
CA PRO A 10 -17.58 -14.00 -29.24
C PRO A 10 -16.32 -13.17 -29.50
N ARG A 11 -15.77 -12.55 -28.48
CA ARG A 11 -14.45 -11.90 -28.47
C ARG A 11 -13.49 -12.72 -27.62
N LEU A 12 -12.32 -13.05 -28.13
CA LEU A 12 -11.22 -13.63 -27.36
C LEU A 12 -10.17 -12.55 -27.09
N LEU A 13 -10.07 -12.11 -25.86
CA LEU A 13 -9.06 -11.17 -25.40
C LEU A 13 -7.87 -11.96 -24.89
N THR A 14 -6.66 -11.72 -25.43
CA THR A 14 -5.43 -12.40 -24.99
C THR A 14 -4.46 -11.41 -24.35
N CYS A 15 -3.76 -11.83 -23.31
CA CYS A 15 -2.88 -10.99 -22.50
C CYS A 15 -1.63 -11.74 -22.01
N ASP A 16 -0.63 -10.98 -21.55
CA ASP A 16 0.59 -11.56 -20.96
C ASP A 16 0.28 -12.21 -19.62
N VAL A 17 -0.58 -11.57 -18.80
CA VAL A 17 -0.99 -12.09 -17.50
C VAL A 17 -2.50 -11.94 -17.32
N LEU A 18 -3.17 -13.04 -17.10
CA LEU A 18 -4.56 -13.07 -16.62
C LEU A 18 -4.57 -13.40 -15.14
N PHE A 19 -5.19 -12.53 -14.32
CA PHE A 19 -5.50 -12.81 -12.91
C PHE A 19 -7.00 -12.70 -12.69
N THR A 20 -7.65 -13.82 -12.36
CA THR A 20 -9.12 -13.86 -12.27
C THR A 20 -9.68 -13.44 -10.91
N GLY A 21 -8.84 -13.04 -9.94
CA GLY A 21 -9.25 -12.72 -8.58
C GLY A 21 -9.50 -13.95 -7.69
N MET A 22 -9.56 -15.16 -8.25
CA MET A 22 -9.85 -16.42 -7.52
C MET A 22 -8.62 -17.20 -7.06
N GLY A 23 -7.43 -16.64 -7.22
CA GLY A 23 -6.19 -17.26 -6.74
C GLY A 23 -5.35 -17.93 -7.81
N GLY A 24 -5.87 -18.14 -9.01
CA GLY A 24 -5.11 -18.61 -10.18
C GLY A 24 -4.73 -17.45 -11.08
N ALA A 25 -3.45 -17.35 -11.46
CA ALA A 25 -3.01 -16.47 -12.53
C ALA A 25 -2.43 -17.31 -13.65
N GLN A 26 -2.61 -16.89 -14.89
CA GLN A 26 -2.07 -17.52 -16.09
C GLN A 26 -1.19 -16.57 -16.87
N SER A 27 -0.13 -17.08 -17.46
CA SER A 27 0.80 -16.31 -18.31
C SER A 27 1.33 -17.25 -19.41
N PRO A 28 0.92 -17.02 -20.70
CA PRO A 28 -0.13 -16.11 -21.16
C PRO A 28 -1.53 -16.53 -20.72
N GLY A 29 -2.49 -15.59 -20.79
CA GLY A 29 -3.88 -15.85 -20.44
C GLY A 29 -4.87 -15.24 -21.43
N GLY A 30 -6.14 -15.67 -21.34
CA GLY A 30 -7.21 -15.13 -22.17
C GLY A 30 -8.58 -15.19 -21.53
N VAL A 31 -9.46 -14.33 -22.04
CA VAL A 31 -10.87 -14.25 -21.65
C VAL A 31 -11.73 -14.25 -22.91
N VAL A 32 -12.76 -15.09 -22.93
CA VAL A 32 -13.79 -15.03 -23.97
C VAL A 32 -14.99 -14.28 -23.41
N VAL A 33 -15.42 -13.26 -24.14
CA VAL A 33 -16.59 -12.43 -23.83
C VAL A 33 -17.65 -12.62 -24.90
N VAL A 34 -18.90 -12.90 -24.49
CA VAL A 34 -20.05 -13.07 -25.37
C VAL A 34 -21.21 -12.24 -24.82
N GLY A 35 -21.74 -11.34 -25.62
CA GLY A 35 -22.87 -10.49 -25.20
C GLY A 35 -22.60 -9.71 -23.91
N GLY A 36 -21.37 -9.20 -23.72
CA GLY A 36 -21.00 -8.47 -22.50
C GLY A 36 -20.81 -9.34 -21.25
N THR A 37 -20.76 -10.68 -21.40
CA THR A 37 -20.61 -11.61 -20.28
C THR A 37 -19.36 -12.48 -20.49
N VAL A 38 -18.63 -12.77 -19.43
CA VAL A 38 -17.49 -13.70 -19.45
C VAL A 38 -18.00 -15.12 -19.74
N ALA A 39 -17.64 -15.67 -20.89
CA ALA A 39 -18.00 -17.03 -21.28
C ALA A 39 -16.98 -18.06 -20.81
N ALA A 40 -15.66 -17.72 -20.87
CA ALA A 40 -14.58 -18.58 -20.43
C ALA A 40 -13.32 -17.76 -20.11
N THR A 41 -12.47 -18.34 -19.27
CA THR A 41 -11.12 -17.83 -18.98
C THR A 41 -10.14 -19.00 -19.06
N GLY A 42 -8.91 -18.77 -19.52
CA GLY A 42 -7.97 -19.87 -19.58
C GLY A 42 -6.75 -19.63 -20.47
N ASP A 43 -6.11 -20.74 -20.86
CA ASP A 43 -5.03 -20.72 -21.82
C ASP A 43 -5.54 -20.27 -23.20
N PRO A 44 -4.86 -19.33 -23.88
CA PRO A 44 -5.32 -18.79 -25.16
C PRO A 44 -5.47 -19.86 -26.25
N ALA A 45 -4.61 -20.88 -26.30
CA ALA A 45 -4.71 -21.94 -27.31
C ALA A 45 -5.94 -22.82 -27.09
N ALA A 46 -6.21 -23.17 -25.82
CA ALA A 46 -7.43 -23.94 -25.48
C ALA A 46 -8.71 -23.13 -25.75
N LEU A 47 -8.67 -21.81 -25.50
CA LEU A 47 -9.82 -20.95 -25.79
C LEU A 47 -10.06 -20.81 -27.30
N ARG A 48 -9.02 -20.67 -28.12
CA ARG A 48 -9.15 -20.68 -29.60
C ARG A 48 -9.80 -21.96 -30.11
N ALA A 49 -9.37 -23.10 -29.55
CA ALA A 49 -9.95 -24.39 -29.93
C ALA A 49 -11.44 -24.50 -29.56
N SER A 50 -11.83 -23.97 -28.40
CA SER A 50 -13.21 -24.01 -27.90
C SER A 50 -14.12 -22.96 -28.53
N TYR A 51 -13.57 -21.85 -29.01
CA TYR A 51 -14.30 -20.74 -29.64
C TYR A 51 -13.67 -20.36 -31.00
N PRO A 52 -13.71 -21.24 -32.00
CA PRO A 52 -12.98 -21.05 -33.27
C PRO A 52 -13.45 -19.86 -34.11
N HIS A 53 -14.64 -19.34 -33.82
CA HIS A 53 -15.21 -18.17 -34.50
C HIS A 53 -15.10 -16.87 -33.67
N ALA A 54 -14.42 -16.90 -32.50
CA ALA A 54 -14.22 -15.70 -31.71
C ALA A 54 -13.28 -14.71 -32.44
N ARG A 55 -13.68 -13.46 -32.48
CA ARG A 55 -12.77 -12.39 -32.91
C ARG A 55 -11.67 -12.24 -31.87
N GLU A 56 -10.44 -12.54 -32.27
CA GLU A 56 -9.29 -12.41 -31.37
C GLU A 56 -8.78 -10.96 -31.34
N GLU A 57 -8.47 -10.49 -30.12
CA GLU A 57 -7.87 -9.21 -29.83
C GLU A 57 -6.71 -9.43 -28.84
N ALA A 58 -5.48 -9.18 -29.30
CA ALA A 58 -4.30 -9.18 -28.44
C ALA A 58 -4.24 -7.85 -27.68
N VAL A 59 -4.68 -7.85 -26.43
CA VAL A 59 -4.66 -6.63 -25.59
C VAL A 59 -3.29 -6.42 -24.94
N GLY A 60 -2.46 -7.49 -24.89
CA GLY A 60 -1.16 -7.43 -24.20
C GLY A 60 -1.32 -7.20 -22.68
N GLY A 61 -0.22 -6.89 -22.01
CA GLY A 61 -0.24 -6.48 -20.61
C GLY A 61 -1.01 -7.39 -19.67
N VAL A 62 -1.94 -6.83 -18.89
CA VAL A 62 -2.65 -7.54 -17.81
C VAL A 62 -4.16 -7.46 -18.00
N ILE A 63 -4.84 -8.60 -17.83
CA ILE A 63 -6.29 -8.65 -17.57
C ILE A 63 -6.49 -9.08 -16.11
N ALA A 64 -7.03 -8.18 -15.28
CA ALA A 64 -7.25 -8.43 -13.86
C ALA A 64 -8.40 -7.54 -13.32
N PRO A 65 -9.00 -7.89 -12.17
CA PRO A 65 -9.83 -6.95 -11.44
C PRO A 65 -9.09 -5.64 -11.14
N PRO A 66 -9.81 -4.55 -10.82
CA PRO A 66 -9.19 -3.28 -10.47
C PRO A 66 -8.09 -3.43 -9.41
N PRO A 67 -6.93 -2.79 -9.59
CA PRO A 67 -5.86 -2.82 -8.59
C PRO A 67 -6.27 -2.01 -7.36
N VAL A 68 -5.72 -2.35 -6.21
CA VAL A 68 -5.90 -1.64 -4.94
C VAL A 68 -4.65 -0.84 -4.63
N ASN A 69 -4.81 0.44 -4.35
CA ASN A 69 -3.73 1.25 -3.79
C ASN A 69 -3.67 1.06 -2.27
N ALA A 70 -2.86 0.11 -1.81
CA ALA A 70 -2.86 -0.32 -0.41
C ALA A 70 -2.11 0.64 0.54
N HIS A 71 -1.39 1.62 -0.01
CA HIS A 71 -0.71 2.68 0.74
C HIS A 71 -0.50 3.92 -0.11
N THR A 72 -1.03 5.05 0.36
CA THR A 72 -0.86 6.37 -0.28
C THR A 72 -1.05 7.50 0.73
N HIS A 73 -0.79 8.74 0.28
CA HIS A 73 -1.00 10.00 1.00
C HIS A 73 -1.83 10.94 0.11
N LEU A 74 -3.15 10.83 0.15
CA LEU A 74 -4.06 11.58 -0.73
C LEU A 74 -3.98 13.09 -0.49
N ASP A 75 -3.70 13.52 0.74
CA ASP A 75 -3.54 14.94 1.09
C ASP A 75 -2.30 15.59 0.45
N MET A 76 -1.41 14.77 -0.16
CA MET A 76 -0.26 15.23 -0.95
C MET A 76 -0.49 15.14 -2.47
N SER A 77 -1.72 14.91 -2.95
CA SER A 77 -2.00 14.68 -4.37
C SER A 77 -1.80 15.91 -5.26
N ARG A 78 -1.59 17.09 -4.68
CA ARG A 78 -1.23 18.32 -5.40
C ARG A 78 0.24 18.71 -5.29
N TYR A 79 1.07 17.85 -4.72
CA TYR A 79 2.51 18.05 -4.70
C TYR A 79 3.08 17.80 -6.09
N GLU A 80 4.13 18.54 -6.42
CA GLU A 80 4.92 18.29 -7.62
C GLU A 80 5.89 17.15 -7.33
N PHE A 81 5.89 16.18 -8.23
CA PHE A 81 6.83 15.06 -8.15
C PHE A 81 8.26 15.53 -8.40
N THR A 82 9.18 15.09 -7.55
CA THR A 82 10.60 15.28 -7.76
C THR A 82 11.36 14.07 -7.19
N ALA A 83 12.06 13.35 -8.06
CA ALA A 83 12.94 12.27 -7.65
C ALA A 83 14.21 12.85 -7.02
N LEU A 84 14.39 12.61 -5.73
CA LEU A 84 15.56 13.04 -4.95
C LEU A 84 15.86 11.98 -3.88
N PRO A 85 17.13 11.82 -3.49
CA PRO A 85 17.49 10.98 -2.35
C PRO A 85 16.71 11.36 -1.09
N TYR A 86 16.33 10.39 -0.26
CA TYR A 86 15.45 10.51 0.89
C TYR A 86 15.71 11.74 1.77
N PHE A 87 16.98 11.99 2.16
CA PHE A 87 17.35 13.10 3.05
C PHE A 87 17.32 14.47 2.39
N ARG A 88 17.28 14.53 1.06
CA ARG A 88 17.10 15.77 0.29
C ARG A 88 15.61 16.00 -0.01
N TRP A 89 14.86 14.92 -0.22
CA TRP A 89 13.46 14.97 -0.60
C TRP A 89 12.59 15.65 0.47
N ILE A 90 12.81 15.32 1.77
CA ILE A 90 12.03 15.93 2.86
C ILE A 90 12.21 17.45 2.89
N PRO A 91 13.45 18.02 3.01
CA PRO A 91 13.64 19.47 3.10
C PRO A 91 13.43 20.21 1.78
N GLU A 92 13.62 19.57 0.62
CA GLU A 92 13.57 20.24 -0.67
C GLU A 92 12.22 20.09 -1.40
N VAL A 93 11.44 19.04 -1.08
CA VAL A 93 10.14 18.76 -1.72
C VAL A 93 8.98 18.86 -0.74
N VAL A 94 9.04 18.12 0.39
CA VAL A 94 7.90 18.04 1.33
C VAL A 94 7.70 19.36 2.08
N VAL A 95 8.76 19.89 2.66
CA VAL A 95 8.68 21.10 3.49
C VAL A 95 8.26 22.33 2.67
N PRO A 96 8.82 22.62 1.48
CA PRO A 96 8.42 23.78 0.68
C PRO A 96 6.98 23.71 0.16
N GLN A 97 6.44 22.51 -0.03
CA GLN A 97 5.09 22.31 -0.57
C GLN A 97 4.03 22.06 0.50
N ARG A 98 4.37 22.12 1.79
CA ARG A 98 3.48 21.73 2.89
C ARG A 98 2.11 22.44 2.85
N GLU A 99 2.05 23.68 2.34
CA GLU A 99 0.81 24.46 2.21
C GLU A 99 -0.17 23.86 1.17
N LYS A 100 0.32 22.97 0.29
CA LYS A 100 -0.53 22.24 -0.68
C LYS A 100 -1.21 21.03 -0.02
N ARG A 101 -0.75 20.61 1.18
CA ARG A 101 -1.33 19.50 1.94
C ARG A 101 -2.66 19.93 2.56
N SER A 102 -3.77 19.39 2.07
CA SER A 102 -5.09 19.92 2.40
C SER A 102 -6.22 18.93 2.12
N VAL A 103 -7.42 19.24 2.62
CA VAL A 103 -8.67 18.55 2.26
C VAL A 103 -8.90 18.57 0.74
N GLU A 104 -8.64 19.71 0.10
CA GLU A 104 -8.83 19.85 -1.35
C GLU A 104 -7.88 18.93 -2.13
N ALA A 105 -6.62 18.79 -1.68
CA ALA A 105 -5.68 17.84 -2.26
C ALA A 105 -6.13 16.39 -2.06
N ALA A 106 -6.61 16.05 -0.86
CA ALA A 106 -7.11 14.71 -0.56
C ALA A 106 -8.33 14.32 -1.41
N LEU A 107 -9.29 15.25 -1.58
CA LEU A 107 -10.45 15.04 -2.44
C LEU A 107 -10.04 14.90 -3.92
N HIS A 108 -9.08 15.70 -4.39
CA HIS A 108 -8.51 15.55 -5.72
C HIS A 108 -7.86 14.18 -5.92
N GLY A 109 -7.11 13.69 -4.94
CA GLY A 109 -6.54 12.35 -4.96
C GLY A 109 -7.60 11.26 -5.00
N ALA A 110 -8.68 11.39 -4.22
CA ALA A 110 -9.80 10.46 -4.24
C ALA A 110 -10.53 10.45 -5.60
N ASP A 111 -10.74 11.62 -6.22
CA ASP A 111 -11.28 11.72 -7.58
C ASP A 111 -10.36 11.04 -8.61
N THR A 112 -9.05 11.26 -8.49
CA THR A 112 -8.05 10.59 -9.35
C THR A 112 -8.13 9.07 -9.23
N LEU A 113 -8.20 8.52 -8.01
CA LEU A 113 -8.34 7.07 -7.80
C LEU A 113 -9.64 6.51 -8.38
N ARG A 114 -10.76 7.23 -8.25
CA ARG A 114 -12.03 6.86 -8.89
C ARG A 114 -11.88 6.80 -10.41
N ASP A 115 -11.30 7.83 -11.01
CA ASP A 115 -11.15 7.96 -12.46
C ASP A 115 -10.17 6.91 -13.02
N LEU A 116 -9.17 6.50 -12.23
CA LEU A 116 -8.29 5.38 -12.49
C LEU A 116 -8.97 4.02 -12.30
N GLY A 117 -10.18 3.99 -11.74
CA GLY A 117 -10.89 2.75 -11.44
C GLY A 117 -10.23 1.91 -10.35
N SER A 118 -9.66 2.54 -9.32
CA SER A 118 -9.07 1.81 -8.19
C SER A 118 -10.10 0.94 -7.45
N GLY A 119 -9.71 -0.27 -7.08
CA GLY A 119 -10.55 -1.21 -6.32
C GLY A 119 -10.64 -0.93 -4.83
N GLY A 120 -9.89 0.06 -4.33
CA GLY A 120 -9.85 0.49 -2.93
C GLY A 120 -8.56 1.22 -2.59
N VAL A 121 -8.54 1.87 -1.42
CA VAL A 121 -7.40 2.68 -0.97
C VAL A 121 -7.03 2.41 0.48
N GLY A 122 -5.74 2.37 0.78
CA GLY A 122 -5.17 2.52 2.12
C GLY A 122 -4.49 3.89 2.20
N ASP A 123 -5.20 4.87 2.75
CA ASP A 123 -4.72 6.25 2.80
C ASP A 123 -4.18 6.63 4.17
N ILE A 124 -3.06 7.31 4.22
CA ILE A 124 -2.48 7.87 5.43
C ILE A 124 -2.97 9.31 5.62
N VAL A 125 -3.81 9.52 6.62
CA VAL A 125 -4.32 10.85 6.98
C VAL A 125 -3.41 11.49 8.01
N TYR A 126 -2.77 12.59 7.62
CA TYR A 126 -1.80 13.30 8.43
C TYR A 126 -2.39 13.85 9.72
N MET A 127 -1.70 13.65 10.85
CA MET A 127 -2.20 14.01 12.18
C MET A 127 -2.50 15.49 12.37
N HIS A 128 -1.84 16.37 11.61
CA HIS A 128 -2.03 17.84 11.69
C HIS A 128 -3.09 18.36 10.71
N ALA A 129 -3.71 17.48 9.90
CA ALA A 129 -4.84 17.78 9.03
C ALA A 129 -6.01 16.81 9.28
N PRO A 130 -6.52 16.73 10.51
CA PRO A 130 -7.54 15.74 10.89
C PRO A 130 -8.88 15.91 10.14
N GLU A 131 -9.15 17.09 9.60
CA GLU A 131 -10.31 17.40 8.76
C GLU A 131 -10.33 16.62 7.45
N VAL A 132 -9.18 16.15 6.98
CA VAL A 132 -9.08 15.25 5.81
C VAL A 132 -9.84 13.95 6.08
N MET A 133 -9.76 13.39 7.30
CA MET A 133 -10.50 12.19 7.68
C MET A 133 -12.00 12.39 7.55
N ASP A 134 -12.53 13.52 8.04
CA ASP A 134 -13.96 13.82 7.93
C ASP A 134 -14.41 13.93 6.48
N ALA A 135 -13.62 14.59 5.63
CA ALA A 135 -13.91 14.78 4.21
C ALA A 135 -13.90 13.46 3.43
N LEU A 136 -12.91 12.59 3.67
CA LEU A 136 -12.81 11.31 2.97
C LEU A 136 -13.83 10.28 3.48
N LEU A 137 -14.17 10.27 4.78
CA LEU A 137 -15.24 9.43 5.32
C LEU A 137 -16.62 9.79 4.74
N ALA A 138 -16.81 11.04 4.32
CA ALA A 138 -18.05 11.49 3.69
C ALA A 138 -18.22 11.01 2.24
N ARG A 139 -17.16 10.51 1.59
CA ARG A 139 -17.18 10.04 0.18
C ARG A 139 -17.93 8.70 0.06
N GLU A 140 -18.95 8.65 -0.81
CA GLU A 140 -19.73 7.43 -1.08
C GLU A 140 -19.07 6.51 -2.10
N ASP A 141 -18.20 7.07 -2.94
CA ASP A 141 -17.48 6.40 -4.00
C ASP A 141 -16.06 5.92 -3.59
N LEU A 142 -15.69 6.12 -2.34
CA LEU A 142 -14.41 5.67 -1.79
C LEU A 142 -14.61 4.44 -0.91
N SER A 143 -13.72 3.45 -1.05
CA SER A 143 -13.69 2.25 -0.21
C SER A 143 -12.25 1.93 0.21
N GLY A 144 -12.10 1.25 1.34
CA GLY A 144 -10.79 0.86 1.86
C GLY A 144 -10.58 1.23 3.32
N VAL A 145 -9.41 1.75 3.66
CA VAL A 145 -9.06 2.16 5.03
C VAL A 145 -8.37 3.50 5.03
N LEU A 146 -8.81 4.40 5.89
CA LEU A 146 -8.18 5.69 6.16
C LEU A 146 -7.43 5.56 7.49
N TYR A 147 -6.12 5.56 7.43
CA TYR A 147 -5.24 5.37 8.58
C TYR A 147 -4.88 6.74 9.18
N TYR A 148 -5.37 7.03 10.37
CA TYR A 148 -4.93 8.25 11.08
C TYR A 148 -3.48 8.11 11.51
N GLU A 149 -2.63 8.98 11.01
CA GLU A 149 -1.21 8.98 11.32
C GLU A 149 -0.96 9.52 12.72
N ALA A 150 -0.08 8.88 13.46
CA ALA A 150 0.30 9.26 14.82
C ALA A 150 1.83 9.42 14.92
N LEU A 151 2.28 10.59 15.37
CA LEU A 151 3.66 10.89 15.70
C LEU A 151 3.75 11.28 17.19
N GLY A 152 4.94 11.12 17.77
CA GLY A 152 5.19 11.51 19.15
C GLY A 152 6.39 10.80 19.76
N THR A 153 7.51 11.48 19.81
CA THR A 153 8.82 10.92 20.20
C THR A 153 9.11 10.98 21.69
N PHE A 154 8.36 11.80 22.46
CA PHE A 154 8.56 11.98 23.89
C PHE A 154 7.75 10.94 24.69
N PRO A 155 8.40 9.99 25.42
CA PRO A 155 7.69 8.95 26.16
C PRO A 155 6.84 9.47 27.32
N ASP A 156 7.22 10.57 27.93
CA ASP A 156 6.50 11.24 29.02
C ASP A 156 5.18 11.88 28.58
N ARG A 157 5.04 12.20 27.29
CA ARG A 157 3.81 12.74 26.67
C ARG A 157 2.91 11.66 26.06
N ALA A 158 3.30 10.40 26.13
CA ALA A 158 2.62 9.30 25.44
C ALA A 158 1.15 9.14 25.86
N ASP A 159 0.83 9.27 27.16
CA ASP A 159 -0.54 9.07 27.64
C ASP A 159 -1.49 10.19 27.17
N ASP A 160 -1.03 11.44 27.15
CA ASP A 160 -1.83 12.57 26.65
C ASP A 160 -2.03 12.49 25.14
N SER A 161 -0.96 12.17 24.41
CA SER A 161 -1.04 11.93 22.97
C SER A 161 -2.00 10.79 22.65
N PHE A 162 -1.89 9.66 23.34
CA PHE A 162 -2.77 8.52 23.18
C PHE A 162 -4.24 8.86 23.45
N ARG A 163 -4.53 9.60 24.52
CA ARG A 163 -5.89 10.03 24.86
C ARG A 163 -6.51 10.84 23.73
N THR A 164 -5.78 11.83 23.21
CA THR A 164 -6.23 12.67 22.09
C THR A 164 -6.47 11.85 20.81
N ILE A 165 -5.55 10.93 20.48
CA ILE A 165 -5.66 10.08 19.30
C ILE A 165 -6.87 9.15 19.44
N ARG A 166 -7.05 8.51 20.59
CA ARG A 166 -8.17 7.62 20.87
C ARG A 166 -9.52 8.32 20.72
N GLU A 167 -9.70 9.49 21.31
CA GLU A 167 -10.93 10.29 21.22
C GLU A 167 -11.30 10.62 19.76
N ARG A 168 -10.30 10.95 18.92
CA ARG A 168 -10.48 11.17 17.49
C ARG A 168 -10.92 9.90 16.77
N LEU A 169 -10.22 8.79 16.99
CA LEU A 169 -10.55 7.49 16.39
C LEU A 169 -11.95 7.02 16.75
N GLU A 170 -12.35 7.12 18.03
CA GLU A 170 -13.69 6.79 18.50
C GLU A 170 -14.76 7.67 17.85
N ARG A 171 -14.48 8.96 17.64
CA ARG A 171 -15.38 9.86 16.93
C ARG A 171 -15.57 9.45 15.47
N TRP A 172 -14.47 9.20 14.72
CA TRP A 172 -14.54 8.84 13.30
C TRP A 172 -15.12 7.47 13.05
N ARG A 173 -14.87 6.48 13.91
CA ARG A 173 -15.53 5.16 13.81
C ARG A 173 -17.05 5.23 13.83
N ARG A 174 -17.62 6.21 14.50
CA ARG A 174 -19.09 6.43 14.48
C ARG A 174 -19.59 6.99 13.14
N LEU A 175 -18.71 7.47 12.29
CA LEU A 175 -19.01 7.97 10.95
C LEU A 175 -18.82 6.91 9.85
N GLU A 176 -18.25 5.75 10.18
CA GLU A 176 -18.12 4.65 9.24
C GLU A 176 -19.50 4.20 8.71
N ARG A 177 -19.52 3.85 7.42
CA ARG A 177 -20.73 3.39 6.73
C ARG A 177 -20.49 2.06 6.03
N PRO A 178 -21.50 1.20 5.91
CA PRO A 178 -21.39 -0.02 5.11
C PRO A 178 -20.96 0.31 3.67
N GLY A 179 -19.89 -0.33 3.20
CA GLY A 179 -19.32 -0.12 1.86
C GLY A 179 -18.40 1.10 1.73
N GLY A 180 -18.41 2.02 2.69
CA GLY A 180 -17.48 3.16 2.75
C GLY A 180 -16.11 2.80 3.31
N PRO A 181 -15.20 3.79 3.39
CA PRO A 181 -13.90 3.59 4.01
C PRO A 181 -14.03 3.36 5.51
N ARG A 182 -13.15 2.51 6.05
CA ARG A 182 -13.02 2.24 7.48
C ARG A 182 -11.91 3.10 8.07
N VAL A 183 -11.99 3.34 9.37
CA VAL A 183 -10.95 4.02 10.15
C VAL A 183 -9.87 3.02 10.55
N GLY A 184 -8.63 3.38 10.32
CA GLY A 184 -7.44 2.67 10.77
C GLY A 184 -6.51 3.60 11.56
N LEU A 185 -5.40 3.06 12.00
CA LEU A 185 -4.37 3.77 12.74
C LEU A 185 -3.00 3.50 12.09
N SER A 186 -2.18 4.55 11.97
CA SER A 186 -0.79 4.44 11.53
C SER A 186 0.15 5.12 12.52
N PRO A 187 0.71 4.41 13.52
CA PRO A 187 1.92 4.88 14.16
C PRO A 187 3.01 5.04 13.08
N HIS A 188 3.44 6.27 12.81
CA HIS A 188 4.18 6.64 11.60
C HIS A 188 5.37 5.70 11.34
N THR A 189 6.44 5.82 12.12
CA THR A 189 7.61 4.93 12.06
C THR A 189 8.09 4.56 13.47
N PRO A 190 8.85 3.47 13.62
CA PRO A 190 9.41 3.09 14.94
C PRO A 190 10.37 4.10 15.54
N HIS A 191 10.85 5.10 14.75
CA HIS A 191 11.78 6.13 15.21
C HIS A 191 11.14 7.54 15.36
N THR A 192 9.87 7.69 14.95
CA THR A 192 9.11 8.94 15.12
C THR A 192 7.98 8.80 16.14
N VAL A 193 7.82 7.61 16.72
CA VAL A 193 6.84 7.29 17.76
C VAL A 193 7.57 6.65 18.93
N SER A 194 7.46 7.22 20.13
CA SER A 194 8.14 6.68 21.31
C SER A 194 7.64 5.28 21.65
N HIS A 195 8.51 4.46 22.23
CA HIS A 195 8.21 3.08 22.64
C HIS A 195 6.92 2.96 23.45
N ARG A 196 6.65 3.92 24.34
CA ARG A 196 5.44 3.94 25.17
C ARG A 196 4.20 4.24 24.33
N LEU A 197 4.24 5.27 23.50
CA LEU A 197 3.11 5.62 22.62
C LEU A 197 2.85 4.49 21.60
N MET A 198 3.89 3.93 21.01
CA MET A 198 3.79 2.81 20.05
C MET A 198 3.02 1.64 20.65
N ARG A 199 3.36 1.22 21.88
CA ARG A 199 2.66 0.14 22.58
C ARG A 199 1.20 0.48 22.85
N LEU A 200 0.92 1.65 23.42
CA LEU A 200 -0.46 2.10 23.70
C LEU A 200 -1.34 2.08 22.44
N LEU A 201 -0.81 2.58 21.31
CA LEU A 201 -1.52 2.63 20.04
C LEU A 201 -1.77 1.22 19.48
N CYS A 202 -0.76 0.35 19.48
CA CYS A 202 -0.89 -1.00 18.93
C CYS A 202 -1.76 -1.91 19.80
N ASP A 203 -1.66 -1.81 21.14
CA ASP A 203 -2.53 -2.54 22.06
C ASP A 203 -4.00 -2.10 21.90
N TYR A 204 -4.24 -0.80 21.76
CA TYR A 204 -5.57 -0.26 21.48
C TYR A 204 -6.12 -0.76 20.13
N ALA A 205 -5.30 -0.65 19.07
CA ALA A 205 -5.72 -1.12 17.75
C ALA A 205 -6.05 -2.61 17.74
N ALA A 206 -5.24 -3.43 18.41
CA ALA A 206 -5.50 -4.87 18.55
C ALA A 206 -6.78 -5.16 19.34
N GLY A 207 -7.00 -4.45 20.47
CA GLY A 207 -8.19 -4.60 21.31
C GLY A 207 -9.49 -4.20 20.61
N GLU A 208 -9.44 -3.18 19.78
CA GLU A 208 -10.57 -2.62 19.05
C GLU A 208 -10.76 -3.21 17.64
N GLY A 209 -9.84 -4.06 17.18
CA GLY A 209 -9.84 -4.61 15.83
C GLY A 209 -9.65 -3.56 14.73
N LEU A 210 -8.89 -2.49 15.03
CA LEU A 210 -8.58 -1.45 14.05
C LEU A 210 -7.51 -1.94 13.07
N PRO A 211 -7.68 -1.66 11.77
CA PRO A 211 -6.59 -1.81 10.81
C PRO A 211 -5.38 -0.97 11.22
N LEU A 212 -4.18 -1.54 11.09
CA LEU A 212 -2.94 -0.94 11.57
C LEU A 212 -1.89 -0.96 10.46
N GLN A 213 -1.27 0.19 10.15
CA GLN A 213 -0.10 0.32 9.25
C GLN A 213 1.07 0.99 9.95
N ILE A 214 2.30 0.59 9.61
CA ILE A 214 3.53 1.18 10.15
C ILE A 214 4.58 1.21 9.05
N HIS A 215 5.17 2.39 8.77
CA HIS A 215 6.35 2.51 7.89
C HIS A 215 7.57 1.96 8.62
N VAL A 216 8.31 1.08 8.00
CA VAL A 216 9.47 0.44 8.63
C VAL A 216 10.43 -0.14 7.60
N ALA A 217 11.70 -0.06 7.92
CA ALA A 217 12.79 -0.59 7.11
C ALA A 217 12.75 -0.05 5.65
N GLU A 218 12.42 1.22 5.52
CA GLU A 218 12.34 1.92 4.24
C GLU A 218 13.73 2.25 3.72
N HIS A 219 14.52 3.00 4.50
CA HIS A 219 15.84 3.48 4.11
C HIS A 219 16.95 2.76 4.89
N PRO A 220 18.13 2.48 4.29
CA PRO A 220 19.23 1.81 4.99
C PRO A 220 19.68 2.49 6.27
N ALA A 221 19.55 3.82 6.36
CA ALA A 221 19.90 4.60 7.55
C ALA A 221 19.06 4.27 8.80
N GLU A 222 17.89 3.61 8.65
CA GLU A 222 17.16 3.09 9.80
C GLU A 222 17.98 2.03 10.53
N GLN A 223 18.63 1.13 9.78
CA GLN A 223 19.52 0.11 10.35
C GLN A 223 20.65 0.75 11.18
N GLU A 224 21.27 1.82 10.66
CA GLU A 224 22.34 2.54 11.35
C GLU A 224 21.84 3.17 12.64
N LEU A 225 20.65 3.82 12.59
CA LEU A 225 20.03 4.44 13.75
C LEU A 225 19.80 3.44 14.89
N TYR A 226 19.24 2.26 14.60
CA TYR A 226 18.97 1.23 15.60
C TYR A 226 20.24 0.57 16.13
N THR A 227 21.26 0.49 15.31
CA THR A 227 22.52 -0.15 15.69
C THR A 227 23.43 0.77 16.51
N ARG A 228 23.43 2.08 16.21
CA ARG A 228 24.38 3.06 16.77
C ARG A 228 23.74 4.20 17.56
N GLY A 229 22.44 4.45 17.41
CA GLY A 229 21.72 5.57 18.04
C GLY A 229 21.94 6.91 17.37
N GLY A 230 22.53 6.94 16.18
CA GLY A 230 22.86 8.14 15.41
C GLY A 230 22.84 7.87 13.91
N GLY A 231 23.39 8.76 13.13
CA GLY A 231 23.44 8.69 11.67
C GLY A 231 22.42 9.60 10.99
N PRO A 232 22.29 9.51 9.65
CA PRO A 232 21.59 10.51 8.86
C PRO A 232 20.16 10.80 9.28
N ILE A 233 19.38 9.82 9.75
CA ILE A 233 18.03 10.04 10.26
C ILE A 233 18.05 10.92 11.50
N TRP A 234 18.95 10.61 12.45
CA TRP A 234 19.04 11.36 13.71
C TRP A 234 19.59 12.75 13.50
N ASP A 235 20.57 12.90 12.62
CA ASP A 235 21.24 14.18 12.34
C ASP A 235 20.31 15.16 11.61
N ASN A 236 19.40 14.67 10.78
CA ASN A 236 18.40 15.47 10.06
C ASN A 236 17.06 15.63 10.78
N ARG A 237 16.92 15.14 12.04
CA ARG A 237 15.67 15.28 12.79
C ARG A 237 15.35 16.73 13.11
N LEU A 238 14.09 17.05 13.25
CA LEU A 238 13.63 18.35 13.77
C LEU A 238 13.80 18.37 15.28
N ALA A 239 14.97 18.79 15.75
CA ALA A 239 15.42 18.69 17.15
C ALA A 239 14.37 19.08 18.22
N PRO A 240 13.53 20.13 18.07
CA PRO A 240 12.53 20.48 19.08
C PRO A 240 11.43 19.40 19.29
N PHE A 241 11.31 18.48 18.36
CA PHE A 241 10.31 17.40 18.40
C PHE A 241 10.89 16.06 18.84
N TYR A 242 12.16 16.03 19.27
CA TYR A 242 12.84 14.80 19.71
C TYR A 242 13.51 14.99 21.06
N PRO A 243 13.59 13.94 21.90
CA PRO A 243 14.41 13.94 23.10
C PRO A 243 15.91 14.04 22.76
N GLU A 244 16.76 14.11 23.78
CA GLU A 244 18.20 14.28 23.58
C GLU A 244 18.83 13.09 22.88
N THR A 245 18.36 11.88 23.17
CA THR A 245 18.92 10.64 22.63
C THR A 245 17.87 9.77 21.95
N PHE A 246 18.30 9.00 20.97
CA PHE A 246 17.45 8.00 20.34
C PHE A 246 17.05 6.87 21.32
N ALA A 247 17.90 6.56 22.28
CA ALA A 247 17.61 5.58 23.33
C ALA A 247 16.34 5.94 24.13
N GLU A 248 16.07 7.21 24.36
CA GLU A 248 14.83 7.67 25.00
C GLU A 248 13.60 7.40 24.13
N VAL A 249 13.70 7.61 22.81
CA VAL A 249 12.60 7.28 21.87
C VAL A 249 12.24 5.81 21.92
N ILE A 250 13.24 4.93 21.83
CA ILE A 250 13.01 3.46 21.74
C ILE A 250 12.96 2.76 23.11
N GLY A 251 13.25 3.50 24.22
CA GLY A 251 13.19 2.95 25.57
C GLY A 251 14.27 1.94 25.91
N ARG A 252 15.35 1.90 25.14
CA ARG A 252 16.50 1.01 25.31
C ARG A 252 17.74 1.55 24.61
N ALA A 253 18.91 1.04 24.95
CA ALA A 253 20.11 1.36 24.21
C ALA A 253 20.08 0.72 22.79
N PRO A 254 20.52 1.46 21.75
CA PRO A 254 20.88 0.90 20.46
C PRO A 254 21.99 -0.16 20.63
N GLU A 255 21.96 -1.20 19.80
CA GLU A 255 22.93 -2.29 19.89
C GLU A 255 23.24 -2.93 18.53
N PRO A 256 24.41 -3.52 18.32
CA PRO A 256 24.72 -4.24 17.10
C PRO A 256 23.69 -5.33 16.80
N GLY A 257 23.19 -5.37 15.54
CA GLY A 257 22.18 -6.32 15.10
C GLY A 257 20.74 -6.01 15.50
N LEU A 258 20.48 -4.88 16.18
CA LEU A 258 19.12 -4.40 16.37
C LEU A 258 18.64 -3.79 15.06
N THR A 259 17.54 -4.31 14.52
CA THR A 259 16.86 -3.79 13.35
C THR A 259 15.55 -3.10 13.76
N PRO A 260 14.97 -2.20 12.93
CA PRO A 260 13.65 -1.65 13.20
C PRO A 260 12.58 -2.73 13.39
N VAL A 261 12.62 -3.79 12.59
CA VAL A 261 11.66 -4.91 12.66
C VAL A 261 11.88 -5.74 13.93
N ARG A 262 13.13 -6.07 14.26
CA ARG A 262 13.46 -6.76 15.52
C ARG A 262 13.00 -5.95 16.73
N TYR A 263 13.19 -4.63 16.69
CA TYR A 263 12.70 -3.73 17.73
C TYR A 263 11.18 -3.80 17.90
N LEU A 264 10.41 -3.73 16.80
CA LEU A 264 8.95 -3.86 16.86
C LEU A 264 8.49 -5.22 17.40
N ASP A 265 9.19 -6.29 17.02
CA ASP A 265 8.90 -7.64 17.53
C ASP A 265 9.15 -7.72 19.05
N GLU A 266 10.32 -7.27 19.52
CA GLU A 266 10.70 -7.29 20.94
C GLU A 266 9.83 -6.33 21.80
N LEU A 267 9.33 -5.23 21.20
CA LEU A 267 8.38 -4.34 21.83
C LEU A 267 6.96 -4.95 21.94
N GLY A 268 6.70 -6.06 21.22
CA GLY A 268 5.40 -6.73 21.19
C GLY A 268 4.43 -6.19 20.13
N VAL A 269 4.84 -5.22 19.32
CA VAL A 269 4.01 -4.56 18.30
C VAL A 269 3.55 -5.54 17.21
N LEU A 270 4.41 -6.51 16.83
CA LEU A 270 4.05 -7.49 15.81
C LEU A 270 2.90 -8.43 16.25
N ASN A 271 2.60 -8.52 17.55
CA ASN A 271 1.44 -9.28 18.03
C ASN A 271 0.09 -8.68 17.57
N ALA A 272 0.05 -7.37 17.30
CA ALA A 272 -1.11 -6.69 16.72
C ALA A 272 -1.27 -6.95 15.21
N ARG A 273 -0.35 -7.68 14.58
CA ARG A 273 -0.30 -7.99 13.14
C ARG A 273 -0.45 -6.74 12.25
N PRO A 274 0.37 -5.70 12.47
CA PRO A 274 0.32 -4.53 11.61
C PRO A 274 0.65 -4.89 10.16
N THR A 275 0.10 -4.13 9.22
CA THR A 275 0.64 -4.09 7.86
C THR A 275 1.91 -3.24 7.88
N LEU A 276 3.03 -3.79 7.43
CA LEU A 276 4.34 -3.13 7.41
C LEU A 276 4.58 -2.53 6.04
N ILE A 277 4.92 -1.24 6.01
CA ILE A 277 5.07 -0.50 4.75
C ILE A 277 6.55 -0.40 4.40
N HIS A 278 6.85 -0.40 3.08
CA HIS A 278 8.16 -0.42 2.43
C HIS A 278 8.92 -1.73 2.60
N MET A 279 9.44 -2.06 3.76
CA MET A 279 10.16 -3.30 4.08
C MET A 279 11.30 -3.63 3.08
N VAL A 280 12.02 -2.59 2.63
CA VAL A 280 13.09 -2.69 1.63
C VAL A 280 14.39 -3.19 2.27
N ASN A 281 14.74 -2.59 3.42
CA ASN A 281 16.03 -2.81 4.08
C ASN A 281 15.87 -3.76 5.28
N VAL A 282 15.67 -5.04 4.98
CA VAL A 282 15.40 -6.09 5.96
C VAL A 282 16.46 -7.19 5.94
N THR A 283 16.67 -7.81 7.07
CA THR A 283 17.50 -9.02 7.22
C THR A 283 16.67 -10.28 7.02
N PRO A 284 17.27 -11.46 6.76
CA PRO A 284 16.55 -12.73 6.76
C PRO A 284 15.79 -13.00 8.06
N ASP A 285 16.37 -12.62 9.22
CA ASP A 285 15.70 -12.77 10.53
C ASP A 285 14.46 -11.89 10.66
N ASP A 286 14.48 -10.68 10.09
CA ASP A 286 13.32 -9.80 10.05
C ASP A 286 12.16 -10.45 9.28
N ILE A 287 12.45 -11.05 8.14
CA ILE A 287 11.45 -11.76 7.33
C ILE A 287 10.83 -12.92 8.12
N VAL A 288 11.66 -13.69 8.85
CA VAL A 288 11.17 -14.77 9.70
C VAL A 288 10.26 -14.24 10.81
N ARG A 289 10.58 -13.10 11.44
CA ARG A 289 9.75 -12.45 12.48
C ARG A 289 8.39 -12.03 11.91
N VAL A 290 8.38 -11.38 10.76
CA VAL A 290 7.17 -10.94 10.06
C VAL A 290 6.28 -12.13 9.67
N ALA A 291 6.87 -13.19 9.12
CA ALA A 291 6.15 -14.42 8.78
C ALA A 291 5.51 -15.07 10.01
N ARG A 292 6.27 -15.19 11.12
CA ARG A 292 5.80 -15.75 12.39
C ARG A 292 4.63 -14.94 12.96
N ALA A 293 4.70 -13.62 12.89
CA ALA A 293 3.64 -12.71 13.34
C ALA A 293 2.37 -12.79 12.48
N GLY A 294 2.49 -13.22 11.22
CA GLY A 294 1.40 -13.21 10.26
C GLY A 294 1.05 -11.79 9.78
N SER A 295 2.00 -10.86 9.87
CA SER A 295 1.89 -9.50 9.35
C SER A 295 1.96 -9.52 7.83
N ALA A 296 1.18 -8.66 7.17
CA ALA A 296 1.28 -8.40 5.73
C ALA A 296 2.24 -7.24 5.44
N VAL A 297 2.62 -7.09 4.18
CA VAL A 297 3.54 -6.04 3.75
C VAL A 297 2.94 -5.28 2.57
N VAL A 298 3.13 -3.96 2.53
CA VAL A 298 2.89 -3.13 1.34
C VAL A 298 4.23 -2.55 0.90
N THR A 299 4.58 -2.72 -0.37
CA THR A 299 5.75 -2.07 -0.95
C THR A 299 5.35 -1.05 -2.00
N CYS A 300 6.13 0.02 -2.14
CA CYS A 300 5.90 1.14 -3.04
C CYS A 300 7.08 1.26 -4.01
N PRO A 301 7.12 0.46 -5.08
CA PRO A 301 8.33 0.27 -5.91
C PRO A 301 8.92 1.55 -6.48
N ARG A 302 8.07 2.45 -7.02
CA ARG A 302 8.52 3.73 -7.60
C ARG A 302 9.04 4.68 -6.53
N SER A 303 8.29 4.86 -5.44
CA SER A 303 8.72 5.71 -4.32
C SER A 303 10.04 5.23 -3.73
N ASN A 304 10.16 3.94 -3.42
CA ASN A 304 11.41 3.35 -2.91
C ASN A 304 12.61 3.61 -3.83
N HIS A 305 12.40 3.54 -5.15
CA HIS A 305 13.45 3.79 -6.14
C HIS A 305 13.81 5.28 -6.24
N HIS A 306 12.80 6.15 -6.34
CA HIS A 306 13.01 7.59 -6.51
C HIS A 306 13.67 8.24 -5.27
N LEU A 307 13.41 7.67 -4.09
CA LEU A 307 14.00 8.09 -2.83
C LEU A 307 15.35 7.41 -2.52
N GLU A 308 15.85 6.56 -3.45
CA GLU A 308 17.07 5.78 -3.30
C GLU A 308 17.08 4.84 -2.09
N CYS A 309 15.90 4.38 -1.66
CA CYS A 309 15.76 3.46 -0.53
C CYS A 309 16.21 2.04 -0.84
N GLY A 310 16.27 1.66 -2.11
CA GLY A 310 16.65 0.33 -2.57
C GLY A 310 15.55 -0.44 -3.28
N VAL A 311 15.71 -1.75 -3.38
CA VAL A 311 14.81 -2.65 -4.12
C VAL A 311 14.20 -3.68 -3.17
N PHE A 312 12.88 -3.78 -3.15
CA PHE A 312 12.15 -4.71 -2.29
C PHE A 312 12.49 -6.18 -2.60
N PRO A 313 12.84 -7.01 -1.61
CA PRO A 313 13.31 -8.38 -1.83
C PRO A 313 12.17 -9.39 -2.04
N TRP A 314 11.43 -9.27 -3.13
CA TRP A 314 10.24 -10.07 -3.47
C TRP A 314 10.40 -11.57 -3.28
N ALA A 315 11.53 -12.14 -3.76
CA ALA A 315 11.75 -13.57 -3.71
C ALA A 315 11.79 -14.12 -2.27
N ALA A 316 12.39 -13.35 -1.35
CA ALA A 316 12.48 -13.73 0.06
C ALA A 316 11.12 -13.69 0.76
N PHE A 317 10.32 -12.64 0.51
CA PHE A 317 8.96 -12.54 1.06
C PHE A 317 8.02 -13.60 0.49
N ALA A 318 8.10 -13.88 -0.81
CA ALA A 318 7.33 -14.94 -1.44
C ALA A 318 7.69 -16.32 -0.88
N ALA A 319 8.98 -16.61 -0.70
CA ALA A 319 9.46 -17.86 -0.10
C ALA A 319 9.00 -18.02 1.36
N ALA A 320 8.88 -16.93 2.11
CA ALA A 320 8.38 -16.94 3.48
C ALA A 320 6.84 -17.01 3.58
N GLY A 321 6.11 -16.98 2.43
CA GLY A 321 4.66 -17.03 2.40
C GLY A 321 3.96 -15.76 2.94
N ILE A 322 4.69 -14.65 3.02
CA ILE A 322 4.15 -13.38 3.50
C ILE A 322 3.25 -12.78 2.41
N GLU A 323 2.04 -12.32 2.80
CA GLU A 323 1.18 -11.59 1.87
C GLU A 323 1.78 -10.22 1.59
N VAL A 324 2.00 -9.94 0.30
CA VAL A 324 2.52 -8.65 -0.18
C VAL A 324 1.43 -7.94 -0.97
N ALA A 325 1.29 -6.64 -0.75
CA ALA A 325 0.47 -5.73 -1.53
C ALA A 325 1.32 -4.61 -2.13
N LEU A 326 0.72 -3.84 -3.05
CA LEU A 326 1.33 -2.66 -3.65
C LEU A 326 0.63 -1.39 -3.19
N GLY A 327 1.42 -0.33 -3.03
CA GLY A 327 0.98 1.05 -2.86
C GLY A 327 1.79 1.97 -3.76
N THR A 328 1.30 3.19 -3.95
CA THR A 328 2.02 4.22 -4.72
C THR A 328 2.86 5.15 -3.85
N ASP A 329 2.59 5.14 -2.55
CA ASP A 329 3.00 6.20 -1.64
C ASP A 329 2.45 7.57 -2.09
N SER A 330 3.08 8.68 -1.77
CA SER A 330 2.64 10.00 -2.19
C SER A 330 2.89 10.26 -3.70
N VAL A 331 2.10 11.15 -4.29
CA VAL A 331 2.41 11.68 -5.63
C VAL A 331 3.80 12.34 -5.66
N ALA A 332 4.20 12.95 -4.55
CA ALA A 332 5.50 13.62 -4.44
C ALA A 332 6.71 12.68 -4.56
N SER A 333 6.57 11.42 -4.17
CA SER A 333 7.64 10.40 -4.25
C SER A 333 7.40 9.36 -5.35
N GLY A 334 6.15 8.94 -5.58
CA GLY A 334 5.78 7.96 -6.58
C GLY A 334 5.48 8.53 -7.98
N GLY A 335 5.10 9.81 -8.06
CA GLY A 335 4.76 10.52 -9.30
C GLY A 335 3.30 10.35 -9.76
N SER A 336 2.60 9.31 -9.32
CA SER A 336 1.21 9.02 -9.72
C SER A 336 0.54 8.13 -8.67
N LEU A 337 -0.81 8.13 -8.66
CA LEU A 337 -1.63 7.25 -7.82
C LEU A 337 -2.00 5.93 -8.52
N ASP A 338 -1.55 5.73 -9.76
CA ASP A 338 -1.85 4.53 -10.53
C ASP A 338 -0.94 3.35 -10.14
N VAL A 339 -1.48 2.39 -9.41
CA VAL A 339 -0.76 1.16 -9.01
C VAL A 339 -0.31 0.32 -10.21
N ARG A 340 -0.94 0.46 -11.39
CA ARG A 340 -0.52 -0.24 -12.61
C ARG A 340 0.88 0.18 -13.04
N GLU A 341 1.24 1.44 -12.80
CA GLU A 341 2.61 1.92 -13.05
C GLU A 341 3.61 1.28 -12.06
N ASP A 342 3.23 1.09 -10.78
CA ASP A 342 4.06 0.34 -9.82
C ASP A 342 4.20 -1.14 -10.20
N VAL A 343 3.14 -1.76 -10.72
CA VAL A 343 3.21 -3.13 -11.27
C VAL A 343 4.20 -3.19 -12.44
N ALA A 344 4.08 -2.27 -13.40
CA ALA A 344 4.99 -2.21 -14.55
C ALA A 344 6.43 -1.97 -14.11
N PHE A 345 6.65 -1.02 -13.22
CA PHE A 345 7.97 -0.69 -12.69
C PHE A 345 8.60 -1.85 -11.89
N ALA A 346 7.83 -2.49 -11.00
CA ALA A 346 8.30 -3.66 -10.26
C ALA A 346 8.73 -4.81 -11.18
N ARG A 347 8.03 -5.01 -12.30
CA ARG A 347 8.43 -6.00 -13.32
C ARG A 347 9.78 -5.69 -13.96
N THR A 348 10.11 -4.42 -14.17
CA THR A 348 11.44 -4.02 -14.69
C THR A 348 12.56 -4.25 -13.67
N LEU A 349 12.29 -4.01 -12.39
CA LEU A 349 13.26 -4.25 -11.32
C LEU A 349 13.48 -5.74 -11.03
N HIS A 350 12.49 -6.58 -11.35
CA HIS A 350 12.52 -8.04 -11.07
C HIS A 350 12.24 -8.87 -12.33
N PRO A 351 13.11 -8.82 -13.35
CA PRO A 351 12.83 -9.46 -14.65
C PRO A 351 12.76 -11.00 -14.57
N THR A 352 13.31 -11.60 -13.52
CA THR A 352 13.29 -13.06 -13.30
C THR A 352 12.14 -13.52 -12.39
N LEU A 353 11.44 -12.58 -11.74
CA LEU A 353 10.29 -12.92 -10.92
C LEU A 353 9.09 -13.23 -11.81
N ASP A 354 8.33 -14.25 -11.44
CA ASP A 354 7.06 -14.54 -12.09
C ASP A 354 6.11 -13.33 -12.04
N PRO A 355 5.73 -12.73 -13.18
CA PRO A 355 4.92 -11.52 -13.20
C PRO A 355 3.55 -11.69 -12.52
N ARG A 356 3.06 -12.94 -12.40
CA ARG A 356 1.83 -13.27 -11.69
C ARG A 356 1.89 -12.91 -10.21
N VAL A 357 3.08 -12.94 -9.60
CA VAL A 357 3.29 -12.58 -8.19
C VAL A 357 2.98 -11.11 -7.97
N ILE A 358 3.50 -10.23 -8.85
CA ILE A 358 3.31 -8.77 -8.74
C ILE A 358 1.84 -8.37 -9.00
N VAL A 359 1.23 -8.93 -10.06
CA VAL A 359 -0.19 -8.66 -10.37
C VAL A 359 -1.11 -9.14 -9.23
N ARG A 360 -0.81 -10.31 -8.66
CA ARG A 360 -1.55 -10.81 -7.48
C ARG A 360 -1.44 -9.86 -6.28
N ALA A 361 -0.27 -9.27 -6.05
CA ALA A 361 -0.05 -8.32 -4.97
C ALA A 361 -0.90 -7.04 -5.16
N ALA A 362 -0.98 -6.52 -6.39
CA ALA A 362 -1.77 -5.33 -6.71
C ALA A 362 -3.29 -5.55 -6.54
N VAL A 363 -3.79 -6.77 -6.69
CA VAL A 363 -5.22 -7.08 -6.57
C VAL A 363 -5.50 -7.79 -5.26
N LYS A 364 -5.15 -9.08 -5.16
CA LYS A 364 -5.51 -9.92 -4.02
C LYS A 364 -4.81 -9.46 -2.74
N GLY A 365 -3.52 -9.13 -2.82
CA GLY A 365 -2.75 -8.59 -1.70
C GLY A 365 -3.38 -7.32 -1.15
N GLY A 366 -3.67 -6.34 -2.04
CA GLY A 366 -4.30 -5.09 -1.66
C GLY A 366 -5.65 -5.28 -0.99
N HIS A 367 -6.55 -6.07 -1.58
CA HIS A 367 -7.86 -6.36 -0.97
C HIS A 367 -7.71 -7.05 0.39
N ARG A 368 -6.74 -7.98 0.53
CA ARG A 368 -6.52 -8.70 1.78
C ARG A 368 -6.01 -7.79 2.90
N VAL A 369 -5.07 -6.91 2.58
CA VAL A 369 -4.54 -5.90 3.51
C VAL A 369 -5.63 -4.95 3.98
N LEU A 370 -6.53 -4.52 3.06
CA LEU A 370 -7.64 -3.66 3.40
C LEU A 370 -8.87 -4.41 3.96
N GLY A 371 -8.80 -5.73 4.14
CA GLY A 371 -9.90 -6.54 4.67
C GLY A 371 -11.15 -6.56 3.78
N SER A 372 -10.99 -6.39 2.48
CA SER A 372 -12.02 -6.45 1.47
C SER A 372 -11.86 -7.68 0.56
N ARG A 373 -12.73 -7.84 -0.42
CA ARG A 373 -12.68 -8.96 -1.38
C ARG A 373 -12.53 -8.44 -2.80
N ALA A 374 -11.57 -9.01 -3.54
CA ALA A 374 -11.43 -8.73 -4.96
C ALA A 374 -12.69 -9.20 -5.74
N PRO A 375 -13.16 -8.44 -6.73
CA PRO A 375 -14.11 -8.94 -7.72
C PRO A 375 -13.49 -10.11 -8.49
N PHE A 376 -14.33 -10.91 -9.18
CA PHE A 376 -13.89 -12.07 -9.92
C PHE A 376 -14.18 -11.92 -11.40
N ILE A 377 -13.22 -12.36 -12.23
CA ILE A 377 -13.41 -12.56 -13.67
C ILE A 377 -13.70 -14.06 -13.86
N ARG A 378 -14.98 -14.42 -13.91
CA ARG A 378 -15.40 -15.83 -14.05
C ARG A 378 -16.62 -15.95 -14.96
N ARG A 379 -16.81 -17.16 -15.48
CA ARG A 379 -17.95 -17.46 -16.32
C ARG A 379 -19.28 -17.03 -15.68
N GLY A 380 -20.09 -16.31 -16.47
CA GLY A 380 -21.39 -15.81 -16.08
C GLY A 380 -21.38 -14.42 -15.46
N GLU A 381 -20.23 -13.86 -15.12
CA GLU A 381 -20.13 -12.47 -14.63
C GLU A 381 -20.12 -11.49 -15.79
N ALA A 382 -20.62 -10.28 -15.57
CA ALA A 382 -20.54 -9.18 -16.53
C ALA A 382 -19.06 -8.82 -16.82
N TRP A 383 -18.76 -8.62 -18.09
CA TRP A 383 -17.47 -8.11 -18.50
C TRP A 383 -17.38 -6.62 -18.19
N ASN A 384 -16.23 -6.18 -17.71
CA ASN A 384 -15.91 -4.77 -17.48
C ASN A 384 -14.60 -4.42 -18.18
N GLU A 385 -14.61 -3.42 -19.05
CA GLU A 385 -13.40 -2.96 -19.76
C GLU A 385 -12.31 -2.42 -18.79
N ALA A 386 -12.67 -2.04 -17.56
CA ALA A 386 -11.71 -1.69 -16.52
C ALA A 386 -10.81 -2.85 -16.06
N TYR A 387 -11.13 -4.10 -16.48
CA TYR A 387 -10.24 -5.24 -16.26
C TYR A 387 -9.02 -5.24 -17.19
N LEU A 388 -9.04 -4.44 -18.24
CA LEU A 388 -7.89 -4.25 -19.14
C LEU A 388 -6.94 -3.21 -18.54
N TRP A 389 -5.82 -3.65 -18.03
CA TRP A 389 -4.79 -2.74 -17.54
C TRP A 389 -3.92 -2.30 -18.73
N ARG A 390 -4.23 -1.13 -19.24
CA ARG A 390 -3.56 -0.51 -20.38
C ARG A 390 -2.45 0.43 -19.93
#